data_e93b7b1e16db029becbd57f29ce30616
#
_entry.id   e93b7b1e16db029becbd57f29ce30616
#
_cell.length_a   1.000
_cell.length_b   1.000
_cell.length_c   1.000
_cell.angle_alpha   90.00
_cell.angle_beta   90.00
_cell.angle_gamma   90.00
#
_symmetry.space_group_name_H-M   'P 1'
#
loop_
_entity.id
_entity.type
_entity.pdbx_description
1 polymer ?
#
loop_
_entity_poly.entity_id
_entity_poly.type
_entity_poly.pdbx_seq_one_letter_code
_entity_poly.pdbx_strand_id
1 'polypeptide(L)'
;RMFFSVLFLSPVFFYKYRNDLDYFLDIRPVIVGFFLALHFFFWITAFEYTNVGNAVIFIALQPLFTYLLEYLFAKEDLRKGVLTGIMLALAGSLVISIGDLTMLMEKLWGDLLALTAAFFAACYLFRGRSLREEIEYFPYLYLVYTYAALFLGLFAFIQGVSFTGHGVYNYSCFLGLALGPTLIGHSSLNYSVRFLPATIVSLAILGEPILTTILAWVLLHEKITLTTFLGGLLILIGIYKASVNRQKTSSP
;
A
#
# COMPACT_ATOMS: atom_id res chain seq x y z
N ARG A 1 0.65 -9.80 11.32
CA ARG A 1 0.75 -9.89 9.87
C ARG A 1 2.21 -9.80 9.42
N MET A 2 2.97 -8.73 9.68
CA MET A 2 4.38 -8.59 9.28
C MET A 2 5.29 -9.65 9.88
N PHE A 3 5.15 -9.97 11.17
CA PHE A 3 5.90 -11.02 11.84
C PHE A 3 5.77 -12.39 11.12
N PHE A 4 4.55 -12.82 10.80
CA PHE A 4 4.32 -14.09 10.08
C PHE A 4 4.91 -14.04 8.66
N SER A 5 4.85 -12.88 7.98
CA SER A 5 5.47 -12.75 6.65
C SER A 5 6.99 -12.92 6.73
N VAL A 6 7.65 -12.35 7.73
CA VAL A 6 9.08 -12.55 7.98
C VAL A 6 9.39 -14.02 8.29
N LEU A 7 8.57 -14.65 9.12
CA LEU A 7 8.73 -16.06 9.46
C LEU A 7 8.70 -16.98 8.21
N PHE A 8 7.79 -16.70 7.25
CA PHE A 8 7.73 -17.44 5.99
C PHE A 8 8.91 -17.16 5.06
N LEU A 9 9.46 -15.94 5.05
CA LEU A 9 10.61 -15.58 4.22
C LEU A 9 11.94 -16.05 4.82
N SER A 10 12.03 -16.23 6.14
CA SER A 10 13.26 -16.55 6.85
C SER A 10 13.96 -17.82 6.32
N PRO A 11 13.28 -18.96 6.10
CA PRO A 11 13.95 -20.17 5.61
C PRO A 11 14.62 -19.94 4.25
N VAL A 12 13.94 -19.23 3.33
CA VAL A 12 14.47 -18.93 1.99
C VAL A 12 15.66 -17.98 2.09
N PHE A 13 15.56 -16.94 2.93
CA PHE A 13 16.62 -15.97 3.12
C PHE A 13 17.88 -16.62 3.69
N PHE A 14 17.79 -17.35 4.79
CA PHE A 14 18.95 -17.99 5.43
C PHE A 14 19.52 -19.14 4.60
N TYR A 15 18.71 -19.85 3.82
CA TYR A 15 19.22 -20.88 2.91
C TYR A 15 20.08 -20.29 1.79
N LYS A 16 19.62 -19.19 1.16
CA LYS A 16 20.25 -18.64 -0.04
C LYS A 16 21.26 -17.52 0.26
N TYR A 17 21.03 -16.70 1.29
CA TYR A 17 21.76 -15.43 1.52
C TYR A 17 22.50 -15.39 2.87
N ARG A 18 22.66 -16.53 3.56
CA ARG A 18 23.33 -16.59 4.88
C ARG A 18 24.77 -16.09 4.90
N ASN A 19 25.47 -16.10 3.75
CA ASN A 19 26.84 -15.66 3.62
C ASN A 19 26.95 -14.17 3.25
N ASP A 20 25.84 -13.53 2.88
CA ASP A 20 25.80 -12.14 2.40
C ASP A 20 25.24 -11.24 3.51
N LEU A 21 25.90 -11.27 4.69
CA LEU A 21 25.46 -10.50 5.87
C LEU A 21 25.60 -8.97 5.67
N ASP A 22 26.30 -8.54 4.64
CA ASP A 22 26.47 -7.13 4.29
C ASP A 22 25.14 -6.42 4.03
N TYR A 23 24.10 -7.16 3.64
CA TYR A 23 22.74 -6.62 3.53
C TYR A 23 22.20 -6.00 4.83
N PHE A 24 22.64 -6.51 6.01
CA PHE A 24 22.22 -5.98 7.31
C PHE A 24 22.95 -4.69 7.71
N LEU A 25 24.06 -4.38 7.06
CA LEU A 25 24.83 -3.14 7.29
C LEU A 25 24.25 -1.94 6.53
N ASP A 26 23.38 -2.20 5.56
CA ASP A 26 22.71 -1.14 4.80
C ASP A 26 21.57 -0.52 5.60
N ILE A 27 21.65 0.76 5.90
CA ILE A 27 20.62 1.52 6.63
C ILE A 27 19.35 1.77 5.79
N ARG A 28 19.43 1.69 4.47
CA ARG A 28 18.36 2.06 3.56
C ARG A 28 17.10 1.17 3.69
N PRO A 29 17.21 -0.18 3.82
CA PRO A 29 16.06 -1.03 4.14
C PRO A 29 15.38 -0.69 5.47
N VAL A 30 16.14 -0.19 6.47
CA VAL A 30 15.59 0.26 7.76
C VAL A 30 14.62 1.42 7.54
N ILE A 31 15.04 2.42 6.73
CA ILE A 31 14.22 3.61 6.42
C ILE A 31 12.95 3.20 5.67
N VAL A 32 13.07 2.31 4.68
CA VAL A 32 11.91 1.83 3.91
C VAL A 32 10.96 1.02 4.80
N GLY A 33 11.50 0.16 5.67
CA GLY A 33 10.74 -0.61 6.66
C GLY A 33 10.04 0.29 7.69
N PHE A 34 10.69 1.38 8.09
CA PHE A 34 10.09 2.37 8.98
C PHE A 34 8.89 3.07 8.32
N PHE A 35 9.00 3.49 7.06
CA PHE A 35 7.86 4.07 6.34
C PHE A 35 6.71 3.07 6.19
N LEU A 36 7.00 1.80 5.92
CA LEU A 36 5.99 0.76 5.87
C LEU A 36 5.33 0.53 7.24
N ALA A 37 6.10 0.58 8.33
CA ALA A 37 5.57 0.48 9.70
C ALA A 37 4.65 1.67 10.03
N LEU A 38 5.06 2.90 9.73
CA LEU A 38 4.23 4.09 9.93
C LEU A 38 2.95 4.04 9.10
N HIS A 39 3.04 3.59 7.84
CA HIS A 39 1.85 3.38 7.01
C HIS A 39 0.85 2.44 7.70
N PHE A 40 1.27 1.26 8.13
CA PHE A 40 0.37 0.32 8.80
C PHE A 40 -0.12 0.79 10.16
N PHE A 41 0.74 1.45 10.93
CA PHE A 41 0.36 2.01 12.21
C PHE A 41 -0.77 3.03 12.06
N PHE A 42 -0.59 4.04 11.24
CA PHE A 42 -1.61 5.07 11.01
C PHE A 42 -2.85 4.52 10.30
N TRP A 43 -2.68 3.58 9.36
CA TRP A 43 -3.78 2.96 8.64
C TRP A 43 -4.70 2.15 9.57
N ILE A 44 -4.12 1.32 10.42
CA ILE A 44 -4.91 0.49 11.36
C ILE A 44 -5.54 1.38 12.44
N THR A 45 -4.80 2.34 12.98
CA THR A 45 -5.32 3.28 13.98
C THR A 45 -6.46 4.15 13.43
N ALA A 46 -6.44 4.48 12.14
CA ALA A 46 -7.51 5.27 11.52
C ALA A 46 -8.89 4.60 11.68
N PHE A 47 -8.97 3.27 11.61
CA PHE A 47 -10.24 2.54 11.76
C PHE A 47 -10.88 2.64 13.16
N GLU A 48 -10.14 3.07 14.17
CA GLU A 48 -10.67 3.34 15.51
C GLU A 48 -11.43 4.67 15.56
N TYR A 49 -11.14 5.59 14.62
CA TYR A 49 -11.63 6.97 14.64
C TYR A 49 -12.46 7.36 13.42
N THR A 50 -12.45 6.56 12.34
CA THR A 50 -13.26 6.79 11.15
C THR A 50 -13.85 5.48 10.62
N ASN A 51 -14.82 5.57 9.72
CA ASN A 51 -15.36 4.37 9.06
C ASN A 51 -14.44 3.92 7.91
N VAL A 52 -14.61 2.67 7.50
CA VAL A 52 -13.80 2.03 6.44
C VAL A 52 -13.91 2.82 5.13
N GLY A 53 -15.11 3.29 4.77
CA GLY A 53 -15.33 4.04 3.52
C GLY A 53 -14.52 5.33 3.47
N ASN A 54 -14.56 6.14 4.54
CA ASN A 54 -13.77 7.37 4.64
C ASN A 54 -12.25 7.07 4.60
N ALA A 55 -11.79 6.10 5.40
CA ALA A 55 -10.38 5.73 5.41
C ALA A 55 -9.87 5.35 4.01
N VAL A 56 -10.66 4.55 3.24
CA VAL A 56 -10.31 4.15 1.87
C VAL A 56 -10.20 5.34 0.92
N ILE A 57 -11.04 6.38 1.07
CA ILE A 57 -10.94 7.61 0.26
C ILE A 57 -9.61 8.31 0.50
N PHE A 58 -9.21 8.46 1.77
CA PHE A 58 -7.97 9.18 2.09
C PHE A 58 -6.73 8.37 1.70
N ILE A 59 -6.72 7.05 1.87
CA ILE A 59 -5.60 6.21 1.40
C ILE A 59 -5.49 6.20 -0.13
N ALA A 60 -6.60 6.38 -0.84
CA ALA A 60 -6.61 6.50 -2.29
C ALA A 60 -5.83 7.73 -2.81
N LEU A 61 -5.49 8.70 -1.96
CA LEU A 61 -4.61 9.82 -2.29
C LEU A 61 -3.12 9.42 -2.41
N GLN A 62 -2.74 8.21 -2.04
CA GLN A 62 -1.36 7.72 -2.14
C GLN A 62 -0.71 7.95 -3.53
N PRO A 63 -1.35 7.69 -4.69
CA PRO A 63 -0.74 7.96 -6.00
C PRO A 63 -0.41 9.44 -6.23
N LEU A 64 -1.21 10.35 -5.67
CA LEU A 64 -0.93 11.79 -5.74
C LEU A 64 0.33 12.15 -4.95
N PHE A 65 0.48 11.62 -3.73
CA PHE A 65 1.70 11.79 -2.94
C PHE A 65 2.92 11.16 -3.62
N THR A 66 2.78 9.95 -4.18
CA THR A 66 3.87 9.29 -4.89
C THR A 66 4.31 10.11 -6.10
N TYR A 67 3.36 10.64 -6.88
CA TYR A 67 3.62 11.51 -8.02
C TYR A 67 4.34 12.79 -7.62
N LEU A 68 3.92 13.41 -6.51
CA LEU A 68 4.58 14.60 -5.97
C LEU A 68 6.02 14.30 -5.50
N LEU A 69 6.25 13.17 -4.83
CA LEU A 69 7.59 12.75 -4.42
C LEU A 69 8.50 12.47 -5.62
N GLU A 70 8.00 11.80 -6.66
CA GLU A 70 8.77 11.58 -7.91
C GLU A 70 9.11 12.92 -8.60
N TYR A 71 8.19 13.88 -8.63
CA TYR A 71 8.45 15.21 -9.18
C TYR A 71 9.52 15.97 -8.38
N LEU A 72 9.37 16.04 -7.05
CA LEU A 72 10.23 16.86 -6.19
C LEU A 72 11.64 16.28 -6.04
N PHE A 73 11.77 14.96 -5.91
CA PHE A 73 13.02 14.30 -5.53
C PHE A 73 13.68 13.50 -6.66
N ALA A 74 12.89 12.91 -7.57
CA ALA A 74 13.43 12.22 -8.74
C ALA A 74 13.53 13.12 -9.97
N LYS A 75 13.08 14.40 -9.86
CA LYS A 75 13.05 15.39 -10.95
C LYS A 75 12.33 14.89 -12.21
N GLU A 76 11.34 14.05 -12.01
CA GLU A 76 10.49 13.58 -13.11
C GLU A 76 9.52 14.69 -13.54
N ASP A 77 9.32 14.86 -14.84
CA ASP A 77 8.43 15.91 -15.37
C ASP A 77 6.97 15.70 -14.96
N LEU A 78 6.32 16.81 -14.55
CA LEU A 78 4.88 16.85 -14.33
C LEU A 78 4.13 16.64 -15.65
N ARG A 79 3.53 15.48 -15.82
CA ARG A 79 2.78 15.15 -17.03
C ARG A 79 1.28 15.33 -16.78
N LYS A 80 0.66 16.28 -17.49
CA LYS A 80 -0.79 16.54 -17.39
C LYS A 80 -1.63 15.27 -17.59
N GLY A 81 -1.20 14.37 -18.47
CA GLY A 81 -1.88 13.09 -18.72
C GLY A 81 -1.86 12.15 -17.53
N VAL A 82 -0.74 12.06 -16.78
CA VAL A 82 -0.64 11.27 -15.56
C VAL A 82 -1.51 11.88 -14.46
N LEU A 83 -1.40 13.19 -14.24
CA LEU A 83 -2.20 13.89 -13.23
C LEU A 83 -3.71 13.75 -13.51
N THR A 84 -4.15 13.92 -14.76
CA THR A 84 -5.57 13.73 -15.11
C THR A 84 -6.02 12.28 -14.92
N GLY A 85 -5.15 11.29 -15.14
CA GLY A 85 -5.43 9.89 -14.84
C GLY A 85 -5.60 9.63 -13.34
N ILE A 86 -4.72 10.21 -12.50
CA ILE A 86 -4.84 10.15 -11.03
C ILE A 86 -6.16 10.78 -10.59
N MET A 87 -6.51 11.97 -11.07
CA MET A 87 -7.75 12.67 -10.69
C MET A 87 -9.00 11.90 -11.10
N LEU A 88 -9.00 11.25 -12.28
CA LEU A 88 -10.10 10.38 -12.70
C LEU A 88 -10.24 9.16 -11.79
N ALA A 89 -9.14 8.51 -11.44
CA ALA A 89 -9.16 7.35 -10.56
C ALA A 89 -9.63 7.72 -9.14
N LEU A 90 -9.19 8.87 -8.62
CA LEU A 90 -9.67 9.42 -7.35
C LEU A 90 -11.16 9.73 -7.38
N ALA A 91 -11.65 10.37 -8.46
CA ALA A 91 -13.08 10.61 -8.64
C ALA A 91 -13.88 9.31 -8.66
N GLY A 92 -13.37 8.28 -9.31
CA GLY A 92 -13.99 6.94 -9.31
C GLY A 92 -14.04 6.31 -7.92
N SER A 93 -12.97 6.42 -7.14
CA SER A 93 -12.94 5.95 -5.75
C SER A 93 -13.96 6.70 -4.88
N LEU A 94 -14.08 8.01 -5.03
CA LEU A 94 -15.10 8.82 -4.35
C LEU A 94 -16.52 8.35 -4.72
N VAL A 95 -16.78 8.11 -6.01
CA VAL A 95 -18.11 7.65 -6.48
C VAL A 95 -18.48 6.30 -5.87
N ILE A 96 -17.53 5.36 -5.74
CA ILE A 96 -17.80 4.08 -5.06
C ILE A 96 -18.15 4.31 -3.59
N SER A 97 -17.45 5.22 -2.91
CA SER A 97 -17.58 5.45 -1.47
C SER A 97 -18.74 6.39 -1.08
N ILE A 98 -19.45 7.00 -2.03
CA ILE A 98 -20.55 7.96 -1.74
C ILE A 98 -21.62 7.35 -0.82
N GLY A 99 -21.89 6.06 -0.94
CA GLY A 99 -22.85 5.35 -0.08
C GLY A 99 -22.44 5.26 1.39
N ASP A 100 -21.15 5.36 1.67
CA ASP A 100 -20.54 5.20 3.00
C ASP A 100 -20.15 6.54 3.66
N LEU A 101 -20.36 7.65 2.95
CA LEU A 101 -20.05 9.01 3.45
C LEU A 101 -20.99 9.40 4.58
N THR A 102 -20.65 9.02 5.80
CA THR A 102 -21.31 9.54 7.01
C THR A 102 -20.53 10.71 7.57
N MET A 103 -21.22 11.78 7.87
CA MET A 103 -20.80 13.04 8.53
C MET A 103 -19.29 13.28 8.70
N LEU A 104 -18.72 14.07 7.79
CA LEU A 104 -17.28 14.38 7.70
C LEU A 104 -16.67 14.99 8.99
N MET A 105 -17.43 15.74 9.77
CA MET A 105 -16.87 16.54 10.87
C MET A 105 -16.56 15.74 12.14
N GLU A 106 -17.29 14.68 12.43
CA GLU A 106 -17.08 13.90 13.66
C GLU A 106 -15.87 12.94 13.58
N LYS A 107 -15.33 12.70 12.37
CA LYS A 107 -14.30 11.69 12.10
C LYS A 107 -12.99 12.26 11.58
N LEU A 108 -12.82 13.58 11.66
CA LEU A 108 -11.68 14.31 11.11
C LEU A 108 -10.32 13.73 11.55
N TRP A 109 -10.24 13.28 12.81
CA TRP A 109 -9.00 12.70 13.34
C TRP A 109 -8.63 11.39 12.63
N GLY A 110 -9.58 10.47 12.45
CA GLY A 110 -9.36 9.22 11.71
C GLY A 110 -9.02 9.46 10.24
N ASP A 111 -9.65 10.45 9.63
CA ASP A 111 -9.39 10.84 8.24
C ASP A 111 -7.97 11.40 8.08
N LEU A 112 -7.48 12.21 9.02
CA LEU A 112 -6.10 12.68 9.04
C LEU A 112 -5.09 11.55 9.25
N LEU A 113 -5.41 10.56 10.08
CA LEU A 113 -4.58 9.36 10.24
C LEU A 113 -4.51 8.55 8.94
N ALA A 114 -5.64 8.36 8.24
CA ALA A 114 -5.67 7.68 6.94
C ALA A 114 -4.87 8.45 5.87
N LEU A 115 -4.97 9.78 5.84
CA LEU A 115 -4.18 10.64 4.96
C LEU A 115 -2.68 10.52 5.26
N THR A 116 -2.31 10.50 6.54
CA THR A 116 -0.93 10.31 6.99
C THR A 116 -0.42 8.92 6.58
N ALA A 117 -1.25 7.89 6.69
CA ALA A 117 -0.93 6.55 6.22
C ALA A 117 -0.67 6.54 4.70
N ALA A 118 -1.48 7.26 3.90
CA ALA A 118 -1.28 7.39 2.45
C ALA A 118 0.06 8.05 2.11
N PHE A 119 0.45 9.08 2.84
CA PHE A 119 1.75 9.73 2.67
C PHE A 119 2.92 8.79 2.95
N PHE A 120 2.88 8.04 4.08
CA PHE A 120 3.95 7.08 4.39
C PHE A 120 3.96 5.88 3.44
N ALA A 121 2.82 5.44 2.92
CA ALA A 121 2.77 4.45 1.85
C ALA A 121 3.44 4.95 0.57
N ALA A 122 3.25 6.23 0.22
CA ALA A 122 3.93 6.86 -0.90
C ALA A 122 5.46 6.94 -0.68
N CYS A 123 5.90 7.35 0.51
CA CYS A 123 7.33 7.36 0.89
C CYS A 123 7.95 5.96 0.78
N TYR A 124 7.24 4.95 1.27
CA TYR A 124 7.64 3.55 1.18
C TYR A 124 7.85 3.09 -0.28
N LEU A 125 6.89 3.32 -1.18
CA LEU A 125 7.03 2.94 -2.58
C LEU A 125 8.10 3.75 -3.31
N PHE A 126 8.16 5.05 -3.07
CA PHE A 126 9.14 5.95 -3.68
C PHE A 126 10.57 5.56 -3.32
N ARG A 127 10.86 5.40 -2.03
CA ARG A 127 12.20 4.97 -1.55
C ARG A 127 12.48 3.51 -1.87
N GLY A 128 11.45 2.67 -1.80
CA GLY A 128 11.54 1.26 -2.18
C GLY A 128 11.95 1.07 -3.63
N ARG A 129 11.46 1.90 -4.57
CA ARG A 129 11.84 1.85 -5.97
C ARG A 129 13.35 2.00 -6.15
N SER A 130 13.94 3.08 -5.63
CA SER A 130 15.39 3.32 -5.74
C SER A 130 16.19 2.15 -5.17
N LEU A 131 15.79 1.62 -4.03
CA LEU A 131 16.49 0.51 -3.37
C LEU A 131 16.32 -0.81 -4.14
N ARG A 132 15.18 -1.04 -4.82
CA ARG A 132 14.92 -2.22 -5.65
C ARG A 132 15.75 -2.26 -6.94
N GLU A 133 16.30 -1.13 -7.37
CA GLU A 133 17.24 -1.08 -8.50
C GLU A 133 18.61 -1.68 -8.11
N GLU A 134 18.99 -1.59 -6.83
CA GLU A 134 20.30 -2.01 -6.31
C GLU A 134 20.26 -3.36 -5.56
N ILE A 135 19.19 -3.64 -4.81
CA ILE A 135 19.09 -4.85 -3.98
C ILE A 135 18.19 -5.89 -4.67
N GLU A 136 18.61 -7.15 -4.60
CA GLU A 136 17.81 -8.28 -5.06
C GLU A 136 16.46 -8.36 -4.35
N TYR A 137 15.47 -8.94 -5.02
CA TYR A 137 14.07 -8.98 -4.57
C TYR A 137 13.89 -9.62 -3.19
N PHE A 138 14.43 -10.82 -2.97
CA PHE A 138 14.24 -11.55 -1.72
C PHE A 138 14.93 -10.89 -0.52
N PRO A 139 16.22 -10.49 -0.59
CA PRO A 139 16.86 -9.73 0.49
C PRO A 139 16.12 -8.43 0.80
N TYR A 140 15.70 -7.69 -0.21
CA TYR A 140 14.90 -6.48 -0.02
C TYR A 140 13.62 -6.76 0.78
N LEU A 141 12.79 -7.73 0.35
CA LEU A 141 11.56 -8.07 1.04
C LEU A 141 11.81 -8.49 2.48
N TYR A 142 12.78 -9.39 2.69
CA TYR A 142 13.10 -9.90 4.01
C TYR A 142 13.50 -8.78 4.97
N LEU A 143 14.42 -7.90 4.54
CA LEU A 143 14.91 -6.80 5.37
C LEU A 143 13.81 -5.78 5.65
N VAL A 144 13.11 -5.29 4.63
CA VAL A 144 12.07 -4.29 4.79
C VAL A 144 10.93 -4.79 5.68
N TYR A 145 10.50 -6.04 5.50
CA TYR A 145 9.44 -6.61 6.34
C TYR A 145 9.92 -6.91 7.76
N THR A 146 11.19 -7.27 7.94
CA THR A 146 11.80 -7.46 9.27
C THR A 146 11.82 -6.13 10.03
N TYR A 147 12.35 -5.07 9.42
CA TYR A 147 12.36 -3.75 10.07
C TYR A 147 10.95 -3.20 10.30
N ALA A 148 10.02 -3.39 9.37
CA ALA A 148 8.63 -3.01 9.60
C ALA A 148 8.00 -3.79 10.76
N ALA A 149 8.26 -5.09 10.88
CA ALA A 149 7.79 -5.91 12.00
C ALA A 149 8.40 -5.45 13.34
N LEU A 150 9.69 -5.10 13.37
CA LEU A 150 10.36 -4.60 14.57
C LEU A 150 9.79 -3.25 15.02
N PHE A 151 9.60 -2.29 14.11
CA PHE A 151 9.00 -1.00 14.45
C PHE A 151 7.55 -1.13 14.90
N LEU A 152 6.73 -1.94 14.21
CA LEU A 152 5.35 -2.20 14.63
C LEU A 152 5.29 -2.92 15.97
N GLY A 153 6.20 -3.87 16.22
CA GLY A 153 6.34 -4.53 17.51
C GLY A 153 6.69 -3.53 18.63
N LEU A 154 7.62 -2.60 18.36
CA LEU A 154 7.97 -1.53 19.28
C LEU A 154 6.78 -0.60 19.57
N PHE A 155 6.02 -0.19 18.53
CA PHE A 155 4.83 0.65 18.71
C PHE A 155 3.75 -0.06 19.54
N ALA A 156 3.49 -1.35 19.25
CA ALA A 156 2.55 -2.16 20.02
C ALA A 156 3.00 -2.32 21.49
N PHE A 157 4.29 -2.54 21.73
CA PHE A 157 4.86 -2.60 23.08
C PHE A 157 4.68 -1.30 23.86
N ILE A 158 4.97 -0.16 23.23
CA ILE A 158 4.79 1.17 23.84
C ILE A 158 3.33 1.43 24.19
N GLN A 159 2.39 0.95 23.34
CA GLN A 159 0.95 1.08 23.59
C GLN A 159 0.39 0.06 24.59
N GLY A 160 1.21 -0.87 25.11
CA GLY A 160 0.79 -1.90 26.05
C GLY A 160 -0.09 -2.97 25.40
N VAL A 161 -0.05 -3.15 24.07
CA VAL A 161 -0.83 -4.15 23.36
C VAL A 161 -0.30 -5.54 23.67
N SER A 162 -1.18 -6.48 24.05
CA SER A 162 -0.80 -7.87 24.28
C SER A 162 -0.50 -8.60 22.96
N PHE A 163 0.63 -9.31 22.91
CA PHE A 163 0.99 -10.17 21.78
C PHE A 163 0.43 -11.60 21.88
N THR A 164 -0.14 -11.95 23.03
CA THR A 164 -0.63 -13.29 23.34
C THR A 164 -2.08 -13.23 23.84
N GLY A 165 -2.71 -14.39 23.96
CA GLY A 165 -4.09 -14.47 24.48
C GLY A 165 -5.18 -14.27 23.43
N HIS A 166 -4.82 -14.11 22.16
CA HIS A 166 -5.79 -14.03 21.07
C HIS A 166 -6.31 -15.42 20.71
N GLY A 167 -7.61 -15.54 20.41
CA GLY A 167 -8.21 -16.82 19.99
C GLY A 167 -7.67 -17.33 18.64
N VAL A 168 -7.84 -18.61 18.38
CA VAL A 168 -7.38 -19.29 17.15
C VAL A 168 -7.89 -18.58 15.88
N TYR A 169 -9.11 -18.07 15.90
CA TYR A 169 -9.68 -17.29 14.79
C TYR A 169 -8.85 -16.05 14.45
N ASN A 170 -8.42 -15.28 15.45
CA ASN A 170 -7.59 -14.09 15.24
C ASN A 170 -6.23 -14.45 14.64
N TYR A 171 -5.59 -15.52 15.13
CA TYR A 171 -4.33 -15.99 14.55
C TYR A 171 -4.49 -16.47 13.11
N SER A 172 -5.62 -17.12 12.76
CA SER A 172 -5.94 -17.49 11.38
C SER A 172 -6.10 -16.26 10.48
N CYS A 173 -6.75 -15.19 10.97
CA CYS A 173 -6.83 -13.92 10.26
C CYS A 173 -5.46 -13.28 10.07
N PHE A 174 -4.59 -13.30 11.10
CA PHE A 174 -3.23 -12.76 10.98
C PHE A 174 -2.40 -13.51 9.95
N LEU A 175 -2.52 -14.85 9.90
CA LEU A 175 -1.89 -15.67 8.87
C LEU A 175 -2.44 -15.37 7.47
N GLY A 176 -3.76 -15.27 7.33
CA GLY A 176 -4.40 -14.90 6.06
C GLY A 176 -3.91 -13.55 5.54
N LEU A 177 -3.83 -12.53 6.42
CA LEU A 177 -3.28 -11.21 6.10
C LEU A 177 -1.79 -11.24 5.75
N ALA A 178 -1.01 -12.15 6.35
CA ALA A 178 0.39 -12.33 6.02
C ALA A 178 0.56 -12.97 4.63
N LEU A 179 -0.18 -14.04 4.34
CA LEU A 179 -0.05 -14.78 3.09
C LEU A 179 -0.64 -14.00 1.90
N GLY A 180 -1.88 -13.54 1.98
CA GLY A 180 -2.57 -12.82 0.91
C GLY A 180 -2.05 -11.39 0.73
N PRO A 181 -2.55 -10.43 1.52
CA PRO A 181 -2.22 -9.02 1.33
C PRO A 181 -0.74 -8.68 1.43
N THR A 182 0.06 -9.39 2.27
CA THR A 182 1.47 -9.06 2.44
C THR A 182 2.36 -9.82 1.45
N LEU A 183 2.40 -11.16 1.51
CA LEU A 183 3.33 -11.93 0.70
C LEU A 183 2.93 -12.00 -0.78
N ILE A 184 1.64 -11.93 -1.11
CA ILE A 184 1.21 -11.84 -2.50
C ILE A 184 1.08 -10.36 -2.91
N GLY A 185 0.25 -9.58 -2.22
CA GLY A 185 -0.08 -8.21 -2.60
C GLY A 185 1.12 -7.26 -2.53
N HIS A 186 1.60 -6.93 -1.33
CA HIS A 186 2.73 -6.01 -1.16
C HIS A 186 4.02 -6.49 -1.83
N SER A 187 4.26 -7.82 -1.86
CA SER A 187 5.43 -8.34 -2.55
C SER A 187 5.34 -8.16 -4.07
N SER A 188 4.14 -8.28 -4.67
CA SER A 188 3.94 -7.97 -6.09
C SER A 188 4.17 -6.49 -6.40
N LEU A 189 3.74 -5.57 -5.53
CA LEU A 189 4.04 -4.15 -5.64
C LEU A 189 5.55 -3.90 -5.58
N ASN A 190 6.25 -4.51 -4.62
CA ASN A 190 7.70 -4.42 -4.49
C ASN A 190 8.47 -5.04 -5.65
N TYR A 191 7.93 -6.05 -6.30
CA TYR A 191 8.48 -6.56 -7.54
C TYR A 191 8.32 -5.54 -8.67
N SER A 192 7.14 -4.97 -8.79
CA SER A 192 6.77 -4.08 -9.88
C SER A 192 7.49 -2.74 -9.84
N VAL A 193 7.81 -2.19 -8.65
CA VAL A 193 8.49 -0.88 -8.53
C VAL A 193 9.93 -0.89 -9.08
N ARG A 194 10.53 -2.06 -9.30
CA ARG A 194 11.81 -2.15 -10.01
C ARG A 194 11.69 -1.76 -11.48
N PHE A 195 10.57 -2.09 -12.11
CA PHE A 195 10.36 -1.96 -13.55
C PHE A 195 9.46 -0.79 -13.91
N LEU A 196 8.60 -0.40 -12.98
CA LEU A 196 7.60 0.64 -13.15
C LEU A 196 7.82 1.77 -12.15
N PRO A 197 7.47 2.99 -12.52
CA PRO A 197 7.46 4.11 -11.60
C PRO A 197 6.55 3.86 -10.40
N ALA A 198 6.95 4.37 -9.23
CA ALA A 198 6.18 4.20 -8.00
C ALA A 198 4.75 4.77 -8.12
N THR A 199 4.56 5.87 -8.87
CA THR A 199 3.23 6.43 -9.18
C THR A 199 2.34 5.43 -9.92
N ILE A 200 2.86 4.69 -10.92
CA ILE A 200 2.05 3.71 -11.67
C ILE A 200 1.71 2.51 -10.80
N VAL A 201 2.66 2.05 -9.99
CA VAL A 201 2.42 0.96 -9.05
C VAL A 201 1.40 1.36 -7.99
N SER A 202 1.47 2.59 -7.46
CA SER A 202 0.49 3.09 -6.50
C SER A 202 -0.91 3.28 -7.12
N LEU A 203 -1.00 3.66 -8.40
CA LEU A 203 -2.28 3.71 -9.12
C LEU A 203 -2.96 2.34 -9.23
N ALA A 204 -2.18 1.26 -9.37
CA ALA A 204 -2.75 -0.09 -9.41
C ALA A 204 -3.50 -0.46 -8.11
N ILE A 205 -3.11 0.14 -6.96
CA ILE A 205 -3.80 -0.04 -5.67
C ILE A 205 -5.24 0.51 -5.74
N LEU A 206 -5.50 1.55 -6.53
CA LEU A 206 -6.87 2.06 -6.75
C LEU A 206 -7.78 1.04 -7.47
N GLY A 207 -7.24 -0.03 -8.04
CA GLY A 207 -8.02 -1.17 -8.52
C GLY A 207 -8.58 -2.07 -7.41
N GLU A 208 -8.11 -1.92 -6.16
CA GLU A 208 -8.56 -2.74 -5.02
C GLU A 208 -10.08 -2.68 -4.79
N PRO A 209 -10.76 -1.52 -4.80
CA PRO A 209 -12.20 -1.46 -4.67
C PRO A 209 -12.96 -2.27 -5.74
N ILE A 210 -12.43 -2.34 -6.95
CA ILE A 210 -13.03 -3.12 -8.05
C ILE A 210 -12.95 -4.61 -7.74
N LEU A 211 -11.76 -5.09 -7.35
CA LEU A 211 -11.55 -6.50 -7.00
C LEU A 211 -12.35 -6.88 -5.76
N THR A 212 -12.42 -6.03 -4.76
CA THR A 212 -13.23 -6.22 -3.55
C THR A 212 -14.69 -6.34 -3.89
N THR A 213 -15.22 -5.49 -4.78
CA THR A 213 -16.62 -5.57 -5.25
C THR A 213 -16.89 -6.89 -5.98
N ILE A 214 -15.99 -7.32 -6.87
CA ILE A 214 -16.13 -8.60 -7.58
C ILE A 214 -16.16 -9.77 -6.59
N LEU A 215 -15.26 -9.77 -5.60
CA LEU A 215 -15.21 -10.80 -4.56
C LEU A 215 -16.47 -10.79 -3.69
N ALA A 216 -16.96 -9.62 -3.29
CA ALA A 216 -18.20 -9.49 -2.53
C ALA A 216 -19.42 -10.01 -3.33
N TRP A 217 -19.47 -9.71 -4.62
CA TRP A 217 -20.52 -10.26 -5.50
C TRP A 217 -20.46 -11.79 -5.61
N VAL A 218 -19.26 -12.35 -5.82
CA VAL A 218 -19.08 -13.81 -6.02
C VAL A 218 -19.22 -14.59 -4.71
N LEU A 219 -18.63 -14.10 -3.61
CA LEU A 219 -18.54 -14.85 -2.34
C LEU A 219 -19.70 -14.54 -1.39
N LEU A 220 -20.15 -13.28 -1.35
CA LEU A 220 -21.18 -12.82 -0.42
C LEU A 220 -22.53 -12.59 -1.10
N HIS A 221 -22.62 -12.79 -2.44
CA HIS A 221 -23.80 -12.54 -3.26
C HIS A 221 -24.33 -11.09 -3.14
N GLU A 222 -23.45 -10.13 -2.86
CA GLU A 222 -23.80 -8.71 -2.81
C GLU A 222 -24.09 -8.16 -4.20
N LYS A 223 -25.10 -7.27 -4.29
CA LYS A 223 -25.46 -6.65 -5.59
C LYS A 223 -24.49 -5.53 -5.93
N ILE A 224 -23.95 -5.56 -7.15
CA ILE A 224 -23.15 -4.44 -7.67
C ILE A 224 -24.10 -3.27 -7.94
N THR A 225 -23.88 -2.13 -7.28
CA THR A 225 -24.67 -0.92 -7.48
C THR A 225 -24.21 -0.18 -8.75
N LEU A 226 -25.09 0.69 -9.28
CA LEU A 226 -24.72 1.52 -10.42
C LEU A 226 -23.55 2.46 -10.10
N THR A 227 -23.50 2.99 -8.88
CA THR A 227 -22.39 3.84 -8.40
C THR A 227 -21.08 3.08 -8.38
N THR A 228 -21.07 1.85 -7.86
CA THR A 228 -19.89 0.98 -7.86
C THR A 228 -19.40 0.66 -9.28
N PHE A 229 -20.33 0.37 -10.20
CA PHE A 229 -19.98 0.11 -11.60
C PHE A 229 -19.37 1.35 -12.29
N LEU A 230 -20.02 2.52 -12.16
CA LEU A 230 -19.54 3.78 -12.76
C LEU A 230 -18.22 4.23 -12.15
N GLY A 231 -18.09 4.13 -10.83
CA GLY A 231 -16.83 4.47 -10.13
C GLY A 231 -15.69 3.54 -10.54
N GLY A 232 -15.93 2.24 -10.64
CA GLY A 232 -14.97 1.26 -11.13
C GLY A 232 -14.51 1.55 -12.56
N LEU A 233 -15.41 1.94 -13.45
CA LEU A 233 -15.08 2.34 -14.82
C LEU A 233 -14.17 3.59 -14.84
N LEU A 234 -14.46 4.60 -14.02
CA LEU A 234 -13.63 5.80 -13.88
C LEU A 234 -12.22 5.46 -13.39
N ILE A 235 -12.09 4.56 -12.40
CA ILE A 235 -10.80 4.07 -11.90
C ILE A 235 -10.00 3.43 -13.05
N LEU A 236 -10.59 2.50 -13.79
CA LEU A 236 -9.91 1.80 -14.89
C LEU A 236 -9.47 2.79 -15.99
N ILE A 237 -10.31 3.74 -16.37
CA ILE A 237 -9.97 4.80 -17.34
C ILE A 237 -8.83 5.65 -16.80
N GLY A 238 -8.85 6.01 -15.52
CA GLY A 238 -7.81 6.79 -14.85
C GLY A 238 -6.46 6.08 -14.87
N ILE A 239 -6.41 4.81 -14.47
CA ILE A 239 -5.20 3.97 -14.48
C ILE A 239 -4.66 3.84 -15.91
N TYR A 240 -5.52 3.52 -16.87
CA TYR A 240 -5.14 3.40 -18.28
C TYR A 240 -4.54 4.71 -18.82
N LYS A 241 -5.21 5.83 -18.59
CA LYS A 241 -4.78 7.16 -19.06
C LYS A 241 -3.42 7.55 -18.47
N ALA A 242 -3.20 7.32 -17.17
CA ALA A 242 -1.94 7.61 -16.53
C ALA A 242 -0.80 6.73 -17.09
N SER A 243 -1.06 5.42 -17.27
CA SER A 243 -0.08 4.45 -17.77
C SER A 243 0.35 4.76 -19.21
N VAL A 244 -0.59 5.02 -20.12
CA VAL A 244 -0.29 5.33 -21.54
C VAL A 244 0.46 6.64 -21.69
N ASN A 245 0.09 7.67 -20.95
CA ASN A 245 0.75 8.98 -21.03
C ASN A 245 2.19 8.97 -20.48
N ARG A 246 2.56 7.96 -19.71
CA ARG A 246 3.93 7.79 -19.25
C ARG A 246 4.81 7.05 -20.26
N GLN A 247 4.28 6.10 -21.00
CA GLN A 247 5.04 5.32 -21.99
C GLN A 247 5.46 6.13 -23.23
N LYS A 248 4.68 7.15 -23.64
CA LYS A 248 4.93 7.94 -24.85
C LYS A 248 6.26 8.70 -24.90
N THR A 249 7.09 8.66 -23.88
CA THR A 249 8.37 9.38 -23.79
C THR A 249 9.57 8.51 -23.44
N SER A 250 9.39 7.20 -23.32
CA SER A 250 10.49 6.22 -23.22
C SER A 250 10.89 5.65 -24.58
N SER A 251 10.29 6.13 -25.67
CA SER A 251 10.78 5.89 -27.03
C SER A 251 11.80 6.97 -27.37
N PRO A 252 13.03 6.60 -27.79
CA PRO A 252 14.08 7.55 -28.16
C PRO A 252 13.68 8.40 -29.35
#